data_149c0c9c1cbbf4eadbb9c7b7f97afac9
#
_entry.id   149c0c9c1cbbf4eadbb9c7b7f97afac9
#
_cell.length_a   1.000
_cell.length_b   1.000
_cell.length_c   1.000
_cell.angle_alpha   90.00
_cell.angle_beta   90.00
_cell.angle_gamma   90.00
#
_symmetry.space_group_name_H-M   'P 1'
#
loop_
_entity.id
_entity.type
_entity.pdbx_description
1 polymer ?
#
loop_
_entity_poly.entity_id
_entity_poly.type
_entity_poly.pdbx_seq_one_letter_code
_entity_poly.pdbx_strand_id
1 'polypeptide(L)'
;MKKLISGVILFPFLLCAQDWPQWRGPDASGHAPNGNYPLNWSSQENIIWKKTLPGRGHSSPVHDGDNIWVTTALETPASEEEKKERLKENKGLPTVTVLSKLSLRALKINPVSGKILKNIEVFEKKQPQWVHKLNSYASPSPYLQDGKLFLHFGAYGNACIDSESGDIIWKNDEKKLWIMHENGPGSSPILWKNLMIFHLDGSDRQSIVALYKDSGKIAWQTTRSGEMRENPQLQKSYST
;
A
#
# COMPACT_ATOMS: atom_id res chain seq x y z
N MET A 1 -17.77 64.03 14.82
CA MET A 1 -18.10 62.90 13.93
C MET A 1 -17.02 61.85 14.12
N LYS A 2 -17.26 60.78 14.89
CA LYS A 2 -16.30 59.65 15.08
C LYS A 2 -16.60 58.59 14.02
N LYS A 3 -15.64 58.34 13.15
CA LYS A 3 -15.73 57.22 12.18
C LYS A 3 -15.47 55.90 12.92
N LEU A 4 -16.47 55.04 13.02
CA LEU A 4 -16.28 53.64 13.38
C LEU A 4 -15.64 52.92 12.18
N ILE A 5 -14.42 52.40 12.38
CA ILE A 5 -13.78 51.47 11.44
C ILE A 5 -14.23 50.08 11.87
N SER A 6 -15.13 49.49 11.07
CA SER A 6 -15.59 48.12 11.27
C SER A 6 -14.53 47.20 10.70
N GLY A 7 -13.69 46.60 11.56
CA GLY A 7 -12.74 45.60 11.16
C GLY A 7 -13.43 44.28 10.85
N VAL A 8 -13.41 43.86 9.60
CA VAL A 8 -13.86 42.51 9.21
C VAL A 8 -12.78 41.54 9.66
N ILE A 9 -13.03 40.78 10.71
CA ILE A 9 -12.19 39.66 11.12
C ILE A 9 -12.48 38.50 10.14
N LEU A 10 -11.62 38.33 9.15
CA LEU A 10 -11.58 37.10 8.36
C LEU A 10 -11.08 35.97 9.28
N PHE A 11 -11.99 35.14 9.74
CA PHE A 11 -11.62 33.84 10.29
C PHE A 11 -11.10 32.98 9.12
N PRO A 12 -9.85 32.49 9.19
CA PRO A 12 -9.43 31.48 8.22
C PRO A 12 -10.33 30.25 8.44
N PHE A 13 -11.14 29.92 7.45
CA PHE A 13 -11.75 28.59 7.38
C PHE A 13 -10.59 27.61 7.26
N LEU A 14 -10.18 27.00 8.36
CA LEU A 14 -9.41 25.78 8.36
C LEU A 14 -10.31 24.74 7.69
N LEU A 15 -10.11 24.52 6.40
CA LEU A 15 -10.56 23.31 5.73
C LEU A 15 -9.79 22.17 6.40
N CYS A 16 -10.39 21.61 7.47
CA CYS A 16 -9.93 20.32 7.96
C CYS A 16 -10.15 19.33 6.82
N ALA A 17 -9.07 18.96 6.14
CA ALA A 17 -9.11 17.86 5.23
C ALA A 17 -9.60 16.66 6.04
N GLN A 18 -10.67 16.01 5.60
CA GLN A 18 -11.16 14.82 6.29
C GLN A 18 -10.13 13.71 6.11
N ASP A 19 -9.84 12.99 7.18
CA ASP A 19 -8.94 11.84 7.16
C ASP A 19 -9.38 10.80 6.12
N TRP A 20 -8.41 10.26 5.40
CA TRP A 20 -8.59 9.16 4.45
C TRP A 20 -7.67 8.00 4.84
N PRO A 21 -7.97 7.31 5.95
CA PRO A 21 -6.98 6.46 6.64
C PRO A 21 -6.73 5.10 5.98
N GLN A 22 -7.55 4.70 5.03
CA GLN A 22 -7.50 3.38 4.41
C GLN A 22 -7.92 3.41 2.94
N TRP A 23 -7.74 2.28 2.26
CA TRP A 23 -8.31 2.06 0.94
C TRP A 23 -9.84 2.30 0.97
N ARG A 24 -10.32 3.13 0.04
CA ARG A 24 -11.71 3.57 -0.07
C ARG A 24 -12.21 4.44 1.08
N GLY A 25 -11.31 5.06 1.86
CA GLY A 25 -11.66 6.09 2.83
C GLY A 25 -12.14 5.60 4.19
N PRO A 26 -12.66 6.50 5.03
CA PRO A 26 -12.91 6.24 6.45
C PRO A 26 -13.93 5.13 6.71
N ASP A 27 -14.92 4.98 5.86
CA ASP A 27 -15.97 3.97 5.93
C ASP A 27 -15.83 2.85 4.90
N ALA A 28 -14.72 2.83 4.16
CA ALA A 28 -14.43 1.89 3.07
C ALA A 28 -15.46 1.91 1.92
N SER A 29 -16.32 2.93 1.83
CA SER A 29 -17.33 3.05 0.78
C SER A 29 -16.77 3.57 -0.55
N GLY A 30 -15.65 4.28 -0.50
CA GLY A 30 -15.05 4.98 -1.64
C GLY A 30 -15.73 6.31 -1.96
N HIS A 31 -16.64 6.77 -1.12
CA HIS A 31 -17.29 8.04 -1.28
C HIS A 31 -16.51 9.15 -0.57
N ALA A 32 -16.25 10.23 -1.28
CA ALA A 32 -15.76 11.44 -0.64
C ALA A 32 -16.88 12.10 0.17
N PRO A 33 -16.56 12.75 1.30
CA PRO A 33 -17.55 13.54 2.05
C PRO A 33 -18.18 14.62 1.16
N ASN A 34 -19.34 15.14 1.57
CA ASN A 34 -19.94 16.26 0.87
C ASN A 34 -18.98 17.46 0.84
N GLY A 35 -18.80 18.03 -0.34
CA GLY A 35 -17.88 19.14 -0.56
C GLY A 35 -17.91 19.65 -2.00
N ASN A 36 -17.29 20.80 -2.23
CA ASN A 36 -17.12 21.37 -3.56
C ASN A 36 -15.87 20.75 -4.20
N TYR A 37 -16.04 19.64 -4.88
CA TYR A 37 -14.96 19.01 -5.64
C TYR A 37 -14.92 19.55 -7.07
N PRO A 38 -13.75 19.79 -7.66
CA PRO A 38 -13.66 20.18 -9.05
C PRO A 38 -14.19 19.05 -9.93
N LEU A 39 -15.06 19.41 -10.88
CA LEU A 39 -15.56 18.47 -11.91
C LEU A 39 -14.63 18.37 -13.10
N ASN A 40 -13.79 19.39 -13.31
CA ASN A 40 -12.80 19.42 -14.37
C ASN A 40 -11.42 19.72 -13.78
N TRP A 41 -10.39 19.08 -14.31
CA TRP A 41 -9.01 19.38 -13.98
C TRP A 41 -8.10 19.07 -15.17
N SER A 42 -7.00 19.82 -15.26
CA SER A 42 -5.97 19.63 -16.27
C SER A 42 -4.60 19.91 -15.63
N SER A 43 -3.54 19.86 -16.42
CA SER A 43 -2.21 20.24 -15.91
C SER A 43 -2.10 21.72 -15.46
N GLN A 44 -3.04 22.58 -15.84
CA GLN A 44 -3.09 24.00 -15.53
C GLN A 44 -4.29 24.39 -14.68
N GLU A 45 -5.21 23.47 -14.42
CA GLU A 45 -6.48 23.77 -13.73
C GLU A 45 -6.73 22.76 -12.61
N ASN A 46 -7.02 23.26 -11.41
CA ASN A 46 -7.39 22.47 -10.23
C ASN A 46 -6.32 21.43 -9.79
N ILE A 47 -5.04 21.62 -10.22
CA ILE A 47 -3.89 20.84 -9.76
C ILE A 47 -2.97 21.79 -8.97
N ILE A 48 -2.86 21.56 -7.65
CA ILE A 48 -1.98 22.37 -6.78
C ILE A 48 -0.53 21.97 -7.02
N TRP A 49 -0.24 20.70 -7.10
CA TRP A 49 1.09 20.16 -7.39
C TRP A 49 1.02 18.79 -8.04
N LYS A 50 2.11 18.40 -8.69
CA LYS A 50 2.35 17.07 -9.25
C LYS A 50 3.75 16.63 -8.88
N LYS A 51 3.89 15.43 -8.33
CA LYS A 51 5.18 14.89 -7.88
C LYS A 51 5.42 13.50 -8.43
N THR A 52 6.58 13.31 -9.05
CA THR A 52 7.10 11.97 -9.38
C THR A 52 7.63 11.34 -8.11
N LEU A 53 7.11 10.16 -7.78
CA LEU A 53 7.57 9.38 -6.64
C LEU A 53 8.67 8.40 -7.07
N PRO A 54 9.65 8.08 -6.19
CA PRO A 54 10.66 7.08 -6.49
C PRO A 54 10.03 5.69 -6.52
N GLY A 55 10.48 4.87 -7.46
CA GLY A 55 10.04 3.47 -7.58
C GLY A 55 8.68 3.29 -8.24
N ARG A 56 8.05 2.15 -7.97
CA ARG A 56 6.79 1.72 -8.56
C ARG A 56 5.83 1.24 -7.47
N GLY A 57 4.57 1.69 -7.54
CA GLY A 57 3.53 1.31 -6.59
C GLY A 57 2.14 1.56 -7.18
N HIS A 58 1.15 0.79 -6.73
CA HIS A 58 -0.26 0.97 -7.09
C HIS A 58 -1.13 1.20 -5.86
N SER A 59 -0.51 1.39 -4.68
CA SER A 59 -1.27 1.70 -3.47
C SER A 59 -2.03 3.02 -3.62
N SER A 60 -3.25 3.07 -3.09
CA SER A 60 -3.92 4.34 -2.88
C SER A 60 -3.20 5.14 -1.79
N PRO A 61 -3.12 6.47 -1.92
CA PRO A 61 -2.65 7.29 -0.81
C PRO A 61 -3.61 7.21 0.37
N VAL A 62 -3.06 7.23 1.58
CA VAL A 62 -3.82 7.43 2.81
C VAL A 62 -3.38 8.73 3.48
N HIS A 63 -4.28 9.35 4.25
CA HIS A 63 -4.10 10.69 4.78
C HIS A 63 -4.65 10.79 6.21
N ASP A 64 -3.89 11.42 7.11
CA ASP A 64 -4.19 11.61 8.54
C ASP A 64 -4.54 13.05 8.92
N GLY A 65 -4.89 13.88 7.95
CA GLY A 65 -5.10 15.32 8.14
C GLY A 65 -3.83 16.14 7.89
N ASP A 66 -2.68 15.65 8.30
CA ASP A 66 -1.40 16.37 8.24
C ASP A 66 -0.47 15.87 7.14
N ASN A 67 -0.51 14.58 6.83
CA ASN A 67 0.42 13.94 5.90
C ASN A 67 -0.25 12.91 5.01
N ILE A 68 0.30 12.75 3.81
CA ILE A 68 -0.06 11.67 2.88
C ILE A 68 0.98 10.57 3.01
N TRP A 69 0.52 9.31 3.05
CA TRP A 69 1.36 8.14 3.00
C TRP A 69 1.03 7.28 1.79
N VAL A 70 2.07 6.77 1.12
CA VAL A 70 1.97 5.79 0.03
C VAL A 70 3.06 4.75 0.17
N THR A 71 2.84 3.56 -0.37
CA THR A 71 3.89 2.55 -0.50
C THR A 71 4.51 2.58 -1.89
N THR A 72 5.78 2.19 -1.99
CA THR A 72 6.51 2.09 -3.25
C THR A 72 7.56 0.97 -3.19
N ALA A 73 7.95 0.49 -4.35
CA ALA A 73 8.99 -0.52 -4.54
C ALA A 73 10.12 0.06 -5.40
N LEU A 74 11.34 0.11 -4.86
CA LEU A 74 12.53 0.34 -5.68
C LEU A 74 12.99 -1.00 -6.24
N GLU A 75 12.96 -1.10 -7.55
CA GLU A 75 13.18 -2.33 -8.30
C GLU A 75 14.56 -2.28 -8.98
N THR A 76 15.45 -3.22 -8.66
CA THR A 76 16.70 -3.43 -9.40
C THR A 76 16.50 -4.63 -10.31
N PRO A 77 16.48 -4.45 -11.64
CA PRO A 77 16.32 -5.56 -12.58
C PRO A 77 17.40 -6.62 -12.44
N ALA A 78 17.05 -7.87 -12.67
CA ALA A 78 18.01 -8.94 -12.84
C ALA A 78 18.78 -8.78 -14.17
N SER A 79 20.01 -9.33 -14.25
CA SER A 79 20.71 -9.42 -15.52
C SER A 79 19.94 -10.33 -16.50
N GLU A 80 20.23 -10.22 -17.80
CA GLU A 80 19.59 -11.07 -18.79
C GLU A 80 19.92 -12.54 -18.58
N GLU A 81 21.13 -12.86 -18.08
CA GLU A 81 21.54 -14.21 -17.73
C GLU A 81 20.75 -14.75 -16.54
N GLU A 82 20.65 -13.96 -15.46
CA GLU A 82 19.86 -14.31 -14.27
C GLU A 82 18.38 -14.50 -14.62
N LYS A 83 17.84 -13.60 -15.42
CA LYS A 83 16.45 -13.66 -15.88
C LYS A 83 16.18 -14.91 -16.70
N LYS A 84 17.06 -15.21 -17.67
CA LYS A 84 16.96 -16.42 -18.50
C LYS A 84 17.02 -17.68 -17.64
N GLU A 85 17.92 -17.73 -16.65
CA GLU A 85 18.06 -18.87 -15.73
C GLU A 85 16.78 -19.06 -14.91
N ARG A 86 16.28 -18.01 -14.28
CA ARG A 86 15.11 -18.07 -13.39
C ARG A 86 13.80 -18.34 -14.13
N LEU A 87 13.74 -18.08 -15.43
CA LEU A 87 12.55 -18.29 -16.26
C LEU A 87 12.64 -19.58 -17.10
N LYS A 88 13.67 -20.39 -16.96
CA LYS A 88 13.84 -21.65 -17.75
C LYS A 88 12.61 -22.55 -17.67
N GLU A 89 11.99 -22.65 -16.51
CA GLU A 89 10.83 -23.50 -16.27
C GLU A 89 9.49 -22.77 -16.40
N ASN A 90 9.55 -21.47 -16.68
CA ASN A 90 8.36 -20.65 -16.80
C ASN A 90 7.81 -20.73 -18.24
N LYS A 91 7.09 -21.80 -18.51
CA LYS A 91 6.47 -22.06 -19.82
C LYS A 91 5.19 -21.25 -20.01
N GLY A 92 5.28 -19.93 -20.20
CA GLY A 92 4.12 -19.18 -20.66
C GLY A 92 3.82 -17.82 -20.02
N LEU A 93 4.73 -17.24 -19.25
CA LEU A 93 4.56 -15.88 -18.71
C LEU A 93 5.62 -14.91 -19.27
N PRO A 94 5.50 -14.44 -20.52
CA PRO A 94 6.46 -13.50 -21.12
C PRO A 94 6.41 -12.10 -20.49
N THR A 95 5.48 -11.87 -19.56
CA THR A 95 5.12 -10.55 -19.06
C THR A 95 5.39 -10.36 -17.56
N VAL A 96 6.47 -10.97 -17.07
CA VAL A 96 6.86 -10.87 -15.65
C VAL A 96 8.05 -9.95 -15.44
N THR A 97 8.10 -9.31 -14.27
CA THR A 97 9.24 -8.53 -13.80
C THR A 97 10.15 -9.43 -12.98
N VAL A 98 11.41 -9.60 -13.40
CA VAL A 98 12.42 -10.39 -12.67
C VAL A 98 13.46 -9.43 -12.11
N LEU A 99 13.65 -9.43 -10.80
CA LEU A 99 14.51 -8.51 -10.07
C LEU A 99 15.67 -9.26 -9.40
N SER A 100 16.86 -8.65 -9.38
CA SER A 100 17.96 -9.05 -8.51
C SER A 100 17.77 -8.55 -7.08
N LYS A 101 17.13 -7.35 -6.93
CA LYS A 101 16.91 -6.73 -5.63
C LYS A 101 15.60 -5.93 -5.62
N LEU A 102 14.93 -5.94 -4.48
CA LEU A 102 13.70 -5.22 -4.22
C LEU A 102 13.81 -4.50 -2.88
N SER A 103 13.52 -3.18 -2.85
CA SER A 103 13.37 -2.40 -1.63
C SER A 103 11.92 -1.91 -1.52
N LEU A 104 11.19 -2.41 -0.53
CA LEU A 104 9.82 -2.01 -0.22
C LEU A 104 9.82 -0.86 0.77
N ARG A 105 9.12 0.21 0.43
CA ARG A 105 9.25 1.49 1.12
C ARG A 105 7.90 2.12 1.44
N ALA A 106 7.89 2.96 2.48
CA ALA A 106 6.80 3.88 2.81
C ALA A 106 7.29 5.33 2.62
N LEU A 107 6.48 6.15 1.95
CA LEU A 107 6.77 7.57 1.72
C LEU A 107 5.79 8.42 2.51
N LYS A 108 6.32 9.37 3.33
CA LYS A 108 5.55 10.44 3.98
C LYS A 108 5.67 11.68 3.12
N ILE A 109 4.55 12.28 2.76
CA ILE A 109 4.48 13.41 1.81
C ILE A 109 3.69 14.54 2.44
N ASN A 110 4.20 15.75 2.33
CA ASN A 110 3.48 16.95 2.74
C ASN A 110 2.33 17.23 1.75
N PRO A 111 1.05 17.31 2.19
CA PRO A 111 -0.09 17.46 1.30
C PRO A 111 -0.15 18.82 0.60
N VAL A 112 0.45 19.86 1.18
CA VAL A 112 0.42 21.23 0.62
C VAL A 112 1.48 21.41 -0.47
N SER A 113 2.68 20.87 -0.27
CA SER A 113 3.82 21.11 -1.16
C SER A 113 4.21 19.92 -2.04
N GLY A 114 3.69 18.73 -1.79
CA GLY A 114 4.12 17.49 -2.44
C GLY A 114 5.56 17.06 -2.08
N LYS A 115 6.19 17.70 -1.08
CA LYS A 115 7.55 17.36 -0.65
C LYS A 115 7.55 16.02 0.07
N ILE A 116 8.44 15.11 -0.33
CA ILE A 116 8.68 13.87 0.40
C ILE A 116 9.41 14.22 1.69
N LEU A 117 8.76 13.98 2.83
CA LEU A 117 9.29 14.24 4.17
C LEU A 117 10.13 13.07 4.69
N LYS A 118 9.68 11.85 4.40
CA LYS A 118 10.36 10.60 4.77
C LYS A 118 10.29 9.59 3.61
N ASN A 119 11.33 8.78 3.50
CA ASN A 119 11.45 7.69 2.53
C ASN A 119 12.06 6.49 3.27
N ILE A 120 11.20 5.67 3.86
CA ILE A 120 11.55 4.64 4.83
C ILE A 120 11.66 3.30 4.12
N GLU A 121 12.83 2.65 4.19
CA GLU A 121 12.98 1.27 3.76
C GLU A 121 12.41 0.32 4.81
N VAL A 122 11.36 -0.40 4.44
CA VAL A 122 10.68 -1.35 5.32
C VAL A 122 11.29 -2.73 5.17
N PHE A 123 11.42 -3.21 3.95
CA PHE A 123 12.04 -4.49 3.64
C PHE A 123 12.98 -4.38 2.45
N GLU A 124 14.08 -5.14 2.52
CA GLU A 124 14.92 -5.45 1.38
C GLU A 124 14.84 -6.95 1.09
N LYS A 125 14.67 -7.33 -0.17
CA LYS A 125 14.63 -8.73 -0.63
C LYS A 125 15.59 -8.91 -1.80
N LYS A 126 16.43 -9.93 -1.71
CA LYS A 126 17.27 -10.38 -2.82
C LYS A 126 16.50 -11.40 -3.62
N GLN A 127 16.62 -11.32 -4.94
CA GLN A 127 15.98 -12.25 -5.87
C GLN A 127 14.52 -12.57 -5.53
N PRO A 128 13.64 -11.55 -5.34
CA PRO A 128 12.24 -11.80 -5.01
C PRO A 128 11.60 -12.63 -6.11
N GLN A 129 10.52 -13.34 -5.79
CA GLN A 129 9.74 -13.99 -6.85
C GLN A 129 9.28 -12.94 -7.86
N TRP A 130 9.09 -13.34 -9.10
CA TRP A 130 8.57 -12.41 -10.14
C TRP A 130 7.15 -11.99 -9.85
N VAL A 131 6.75 -10.88 -10.45
CA VAL A 131 5.35 -10.43 -10.47
C VAL A 131 4.95 -10.09 -11.91
N HIS A 132 3.66 -10.15 -12.20
CA HIS A 132 3.16 -9.72 -13.49
C HIS A 132 3.50 -8.25 -13.74
N LYS A 133 3.96 -7.90 -14.95
CA LYS A 133 4.45 -6.54 -15.25
C LYS A 133 3.39 -5.43 -15.10
N LEU A 134 2.09 -5.77 -15.15
CA LEU A 134 0.99 -4.83 -14.91
C LEU A 134 0.71 -4.59 -13.42
N ASN A 135 1.30 -5.38 -12.53
CA ASN A 135 1.19 -5.19 -11.09
C ASN A 135 2.51 -4.63 -10.51
N SER A 136 2.53 -4.32 -9.23
CA SER A 136 3.71 -3.89 -8.49
C SER A 136 3.88 -4.70 -7.21
N TYR A 137 5.08 -4.63 -6.61
CA TYR A 137 5.35 -5.23 -5.30
C TYR A 137 4.77 -4.40 -4.14
N ALA A 138 4.26 -3.19 -4.44
CA ALA A 138 3.67 -2.25 -3.48
C ALA A 138 2.27 -1.80 -3.95
N SER A 139 1.40 -2.76 -4.23
CA SER A 139 0.01 -2.50 -4.64
C SER A 139 -0.98 -2.42 -3.47
N PRO A 140 -0.83 -3.18 -2.36
CA PRO A 140 -1.70 -2.99 -1.21
C PRO A 140 -1.60 -1.58 -0.64
N SER A 141 -2.74 -0.96 -0.35
CA SER A 141 -2.81 0.34 0.29
C SER A 141 -2.54 0.19 1.79
N PRO A 142 -1.79 1.11 2.40
CA PRO A 142 -1.56 1.10 3.84
C PRO A 142 -2.83 1.47 4.61
N TYR A 143 -2.82 1.26 5.92
CA TYR A 143 -3.87 1.68 6.84
C TYR A 143 -3.27 2.55 7.95
N LEU A 144 -3.85 3.73 8.17
CA LEU A 144 -3.50 4.65 9.26
C LEU A 144 -4.50 4.52 10.40
N GLN A 145 -4.03 4.33 11.62
CA GLN A 145 -4.84 4.36 12.83
C GLN A 145 -4.00 4.70 14.06
N ASP A 146 -4.49 5.60 14.89
CA ASP A 146 -3.89 5.93 16.20
C ASP A 146 -2.39 6.27 16.11
N GLY A 147 -2.00 7.10 15.14
CA GLY A 147 -0.60 7.49 14.92
C GLY A 147 0.29 6.37 14.36
N LYS A 148 -0.28 5.29 13.88
CA LYS A 148 0.44 4.13 13.32
C LYS A 148 0.04 3.85 11.89
N LEU A 149 1.05 3.54 11.08
CA LEU A 149 0.88 3.11 9.69
C LEU A 149 1.11 1.61 9.58
N PHE A 150 0.07 0.88 9.21
CA PHE A 150 0.10 -0.57 9.00
C PHE A 150 0.31 -0.87 7.51
N LEU A 151 1.31 -1.69 7.22
CA LEU A 151 1.79 -1.99 5.88
C LEU A 151 1.67 -3.49 5.59
N HIS A 152 1.17 -3.82 4.40
CA HIS A 152 1.11 -5.17 3.87
C HIS A 152 1.75 -5.22 2.48
N PHE A 153 2.69 -6.13 2.27
CA PHE A 153 3.39 -6.33 1.00
C PHE A 153 3.23 -7.78 0.50
N GLY A 154 2.07 -8.40 0.77
CA GLY A 154 1.82 -9.79 0.40
C GLY A 154 2.82 -10.75 1.03
N ALA A 155 3.40 -11.62 0.21
CA ALA A 155 4.40 -12.61 0.63
C ALA A 155 5.71 -12.01 1.16
N TYR A 156 5.93 -10.70 0.99
CA TYR A 156 7.21 -10.06 1.33
C TYR A 156 7.24 -9.55 2.77
N GLY A 157 6.09 -9.44 3.42
CA GLY A 157 6.00 -9.09 4.82
C GLY A 157 4.96 -8.04 5.17
N ASN A 158 4.85 -7.82 6.47
CA ASN A 158 3.96 -6.85 7.11
C ASN A 158 4.77 -5.99 8.08
N ALA A 159 4.37 -4.75 8.29
CA ALA A 159 5.05 -3.88 9.23
C ALA A 159 4.08 -2.87 9.84
N CYS A 160 4.48 -2.32 10.98
CA CYS A 160 3.89 -1.15 11.58
C CYS A 160 4.96 -0.08 11.78
N ILE A 161 4.64 1.15 11.41
CA ILE A 161 5.51 2.31 11.54
C ILE A 161 4.79 3.35 12.39
N ASP A 162 5.51 4.02 13.28
CA ASP A 162 5.05 5.26 13.89
C ASP A 162 4.91 6.34 12.81
N SER A 163 3.73 6.92 12.64
CA SER A 163 3.46 7.85 11.52
C SER A 163 4.09 9.23 11.74
N GLU A 164 4.47 9.59 12.95
CA GLU A 164 5.16 10.85 13.22
C GLU A 164 6.68 10.70 13.05
N SER A 165 7.30 9.82 13.82
CA SER A 165 8.75 9.61 13.80
C SER A 165 9.24 8.86 12.57
N GLY A 166 8.42 7.98 12.00
CA GLY A 166 8.78 7.06 10.92
C GLY A 166 9.55 5.84 11.39
N ASP A 167 9.64 5.63 12.70
CA ASP A 167 10.33 4.47 13.27
C ASP A 167 9.51 3.21 13.06
N ILE A 168 10.20 2.12 12.75
CA ILE A 168 9.55 0.82 12.59
C ILE A 168 9.27 0.24 13.97
N ILE A 169 7.98 0.10 14.32
CA ILE A 169 7.54 -0.48 15.58
C ILE A 169 7.73 -2.00 15.56
N TRP A 170 7.28 -2.64 14.49
CA TRP A 170 7.49 -4.07 14.26
C TRP A 170 7.50 -4.43 12.78
N LYS A 171 8.12 -5.57 12.47
CA LYS A 171 8.07 -6.22 11.15
C LYS A 171 7.76 -7.70 11.33
N ASN A 172 7.01 -8.27 10.38
CA ASN A 172 6.76 -9.71 10.30
C ASN A 172 6.87 -10.17 8.84
N ASP A 173 7.93 -10.93 8.55
CA ASP A 173 8.16 -11.61 7.26
C ASP A 173 8.44 -13.11 7.48
N GLU A 174 7.74 -13.71 8.45
CA GLU A 174 7.86 -15.12 8.79
C GLU A 174 7.59 -16.01 7.57
N LYS A 175 8.38 -17.07 7.39
CA LYS A 175 8.26 -18.02 6.28
C LYS A 175 6.86 -18.62 6.12
N LYS A 176 6.11 -18.77 7.22
CA LYS A 176 4.73 -19.28 7.18
C LYS A 176 3.73 -18.32 6.52
N LEU A 177 4.10 -17.05 6.35
CA LEU A 177 3.35 -16.05 5.58
C LEU A 177 3.79 -15.95 4.12
N TRP A 178 4.83 -16.68 3.73
CA TRP A 178 5.26 -16.72 2.34
C TRP A 178 4.29 -17.57 1.51
N ILE A 179 3.94 -17.06 0.32
CA ILE A 179 3.11 -17.74 -0.68
C ILE A 179 3.72 -17.55 -2.07
N MET A 180 3.41 -18.44 -2.99
CA MET A 180 3.72 -18.25 -4.39
C MET A 180 2.70 -17.31 -5.02
N HIS A 181 3.13 -16.09 -5.37
CA HIS A 181 2.24 -15.03 -5.82
C HIS A 181 2.72 -14.38 -7.13
N GLU A 182 2.52 -15.09 -8.23
CA GLU A 182 3.03 -14.69 -9.57
C GLU A 182 2.42 -13.40 -10.10
N ASN A 183 1.20 -13.06 -9.68
CA ASN A 183 0.55 -11.81 -10.09
C ASN A 183 0.97 -10.61 -9.23
N GLY A 184 1.67 -10.84 -8.11
CA GLY A 184 2.02 -9.82 -7.12
C GLY A 184 0.89 -9.52 -6.12
N PRO A 185 1.19 -8.80 -5.01
CA PRO A 185 0.23 -8.49 -3.98
C PRO A 185 -0.83 -7.50 -4.46
N GLY A 186 -2.05 -7.60 -3.94
CA GLY A 186 -3.16 -6.70 -4.27
C GLY A 186 -4.05 -6.39 -3.08
N SER A 187 -4.28 -7.37 -2.18
CA SER A 187 -5.17 -7.20 -1.03
C SER A 187 -4.66 -6.15 -0.06
N SER A 188 -5.45 -5.11 0.20
CA SER A 188 -5.16 -4.13 1.25
C SER A 188 -5.62 -4.65 2.59
N PRO A 189 -4.89 -4.40 3.69
CA PRO A 189 -5.30 -4.84 5.02
C PRO A 189 -6.48 -4.02 5.54
N ILE A 190 -7.26 -4.64 6.43
CA ILE A 190 -8.24 -3.94 7.27
C ILE A 190 -7.83 -4.06 8.73
N LEU A 191 -8.24 -3.09 9.54
CA LEU A 191 -8.07 -3.14 10.98
C LEU A 191 -9.40 -3.40 11.67
N TRP A 192 -9.41 -4.33 12.61
CA TRP A 192 -10.58 -4.62 13.43
C TRP A 192 -10.16 -4.94 14.87
N LYS A 193 -10.63 -4.16 15.83
CA LYS A 193 -10.19 -4.24 17.24
C LYS A 193 -8.66 -4.17 17.33
N ASN A 194 -8.00 -5.19 17.88
CA ASN A 194 -6.55 -5.29 18.01
C ASN A 194 -5.88 -6.07 16.87
N LEU A 195 -6.57 -6.31 15.76
CA LEU A 195 -6.11 -7.13 14.65
C LEU A 195 -5.91 -6.32 13.38
N MET A 196 -4.86 -6.68 12.63
CA MET A 196 -4.64 -6.37 11.22
C MET A 196 -4.96 -7.62 10.41
N ILE A 197 -5.95 -7.54 9.52
CA ILE A 197 -6.49 -8.70 8.79
C ILE A 197 -6.29 -8.47 7.29
N PHE A 198 -5.85 -9.50 6.57
CA PHE A 198 -5.63 -9.45 5.13
C PHE A 198 -5.77 -10.83 4.49
N HIS A 199 -6.01 -10.83 3.19
CA HIS A 199 -5.93 -12.05 2.38
C HIS A 199 -4.48 -12.35 2.04
N LEU A 200 -4.12 -13.62 2.09
CA LEU A 200 -2.82 -14.14 1.69
C LEU A 200 -3.05 -15.31 0.74
N ASP A 201 -3.33 -14.97 -0.52
CA ASP A 201 -3.72 -15.92 -1.55
C ASP A 201 -2.61 -16.07 -2.59
N GLY A 202 -2.09 -17.27 -2.72
CA GLY A 202 -1.11 -17.67 -3.71
C GLY A 202 -1.58 -18.84 -4.54
N SER A 203 -0.81 -19.24 -5.55
CA SER A 203 -1.10 -20.44 -6.34
C SER A 203 -0.94 -21.74 -5.53
N ASP A 204 -0.13 -21.70 -4.49
CA ASP A 204 0.15 -22.81 -3.60
C ASP A 204 -0.82 -22.91 -2.40
N ARG A 205 -1.32 -21.76 -1.95
CA ARG A 205 -2.13 -21.68 -0.74
C ARG A 205 -2.98 -20.41 -0.72
N GLN A 206 -4.20 -20.49 -0.21
CA GLN A 206 -5.11 -19.38 0.01
C GLN A 206 -5.52 -19.32 1.47
N SER A 207 -5.40 -18.16 2.09
CA SER A 207 -5.76 -17.98 3.50
C SER A 207 -6.17 -16.55 3.83
N ILE A 208 -6.90 -16.40 4.94
CA ILE A 208 -7.08 -15.14 5.64
C ILE A 208 -6.18 -15.18 6.87
N VAL A 209 -5.46 -14.11 7.11
CA VAL A 209 -4.50 -13.98 8.21
C VAL A 209 -4.86 -12.78 9.05
N ALA A 210 -4.71 -12.93 10.37
CA ALA A 210 -4.75 -11.83 11.31
C ALA A 210 -3.46 -11.75 12.12
N LEU A 211 -2.93 -10.54 12.24
CA LEU A 211 -1.80 -10.21 13.11
C LEU A 211 -2.29 -9.33 14.25
N TYR A 212 -1.69 -9.46 15.43
CA TYR A 212 -1.87 -8.48 16.51
C TYR A 212 -1.24 -7.14 16.11
N LYS A 213 -2.00 -6.04 16.21
CA LYS A 213 -1.56 -4.69 15.83
C LYS A 213 -0.36 -4.17 16.63
N ASP A 214 -0.22 -4.60 17.86
CA ASP A 214 0.83 -4.15 18.77
C ASP A 214 2.18 -4.83 18.54
N SER A 215 2.17 -6.07 18.04
CA SER A 215 3.37 -6.90 17.95
C SER A 215 3.68 -7.48 16.59
N GLY A 216 2.71 -7.44 15.66
CA GLY A 216 2.83 -8.10 14.36
C GLY A 216 2.83 -9.63 14.42
N LYS A 217 2.65 -10.23 15.62
CA LYS A 217 2.58 -11.69 15.76
C LYS A 217 1.27 -12.21 15.17
N ILE A 218 1.31 -13.42 14.60
CA ILE A 218 0.11 -14.05 14.05
C ILE A 218 -0.84 -14.39 15.19
N ALA A 219 -2.04 -13.79 15.14
CA ALA A 219 -3.15 -14.13 16.03
C ALA A 219 -3.85 -15.41 15.58
N TRP A 220 -4.13 -15.49 14.28
CA TRP A 220 -4.69 -16.68 13.63
C TRP A 220 -4.46 -16.64 12.11
N GLN A 221 -4.53 -17.81 11.50
CA GLN A 221 -4.53 -18.00 10.05
C GLN A 221 -5.55 -19.10 9.73
N THR A 222 -6.43 -18.82 8.78
CA THR A 222 -7.46 -19.76 8.32
C THR A 222 -7.30 -19.99 6.83
N THR A 223 -7.09 -21.24 6.43
CA THR A 223 -7.14 -21.63 5.02
C THR A 223 -8.56 -21.45 4.51
N ARG A 224 -8.70 -20.82 3.37
CA ARG A 224 -10.01 -20.72 2.73
C ARG A 224 -10.44 -22.11 2.28
N SER A 225 -11.61 -22.54 2.78
CA SER A 225 -12.29 -23.76 2.33
C SER A 225 -13.29 -23.38 1.23
N GLY A 226 -13.32 -24.14 0.20
CA GLY A 226 -14.25 -24.04 -0.91
C GLY A 226 -13.82 -25.04 -1.97
N GLU A 227 -14.77 -25.76 -2.55
CA GLU A 227 -14.49 -26.50 -3.76
C GLU A 227 -14.13 -25.49 -4.84
N MET A 228 -12.84 -25.30 -5.01
CA MET A 228 -12.30 -24.65 -6.19
C MET A 228 -12.62 -25.59 -7.34
N ARG A 229 -13.76 -25.38 -7.96
CA ARG A 229 -14.20 -26.13 -9.13
C ARG A 229 -13.01 -26.30 -10.06
N GLU A 230 -12.85 -27.49 -10.58
CA GLU A 230 -11.81 -27.93 -11.49
C GLU A 230 -11.46 -26.83 -12.49
N ASN A 231 -10.59 -25.94 -12.08
CA ASN A 231 -9.97 -25.01 -12.99
C ASN A 231 -8.68 -25.69 -13.45
N PRO A 232 -8.56 -26.09 -14.71
CA PRO A 232 -7.35 -26.71 -15.23
C PRO A 232 -6.16 -25.74 -15.26
N GLN A 233 -6.39 -24.45 -14.98
CA GLN A 233 -5.34 -23.49 -14.77
C GLN A 233 -4.85 -23.60 -13.32
N LEU A 234 -3.54 -23.70 -13.14
CA LEU A 234 -2.85 -23.67 -11.84
C LEU A 234 -3.10 -22.39 -11.03
N GLN A 235 -3.70 -21.39 -11.62
CA GLN A 235 -4.13 -20.13 -10.99
C GLN A 235 -5.49 -20.32 -10.31
N LYS A 236 -5.44 -20.86 -9.14
CA LYS A 236 -6.59 -20.91 -8.24
C LYS A 236 -6.87 -19.50 -7.74
N SER A 237 -8.15 -19.14 -7.64
CA SER A 237 -8.67 -17.80 -7.35
C SER A 237 -7.85 -16.98 -6.37
N TYR A 238 -7.32 -15.88 -6.84
CA TYR A 238 -6.72 -14.84 -6.01
C TYR A 238 -7.80 -13.88 -5.54
N SER A 239 -7.68 -13.41 -4.30
CA SER A 239 -8.40 -12.21 -3.86
C SER A 239 -7.51 -10.99 -4.10
N THR A 240 -8.10 -9.97 -4.61
CA THR A 240 -7.45 -8.66 -4.84
C THR A 240 -8.04 -7.60 -3.92
#